data_b60ea31ddec6206aff7111ea75f7924c
#
_entry.id   b60ea31ddec6206aff7111ea75f7924c
#
_cell.length_a   1.000
_cell.length_b   1.000
_cell.length_c   1.000
_cell.angle_alpha   90.00
_cell.angle_beta   90.00
_cell.angle_gamma   90.00
#
_symmetry.space_group_name_H-M   'P 1'
#
loop_
_entity.id
_entity.type
_entity.pdbx_description
1 polymer ?
#
loop_
_entity_poly.entity_id
_entity_poly.type
_entity_poly.pdbx_seq_one_letter_code
_entity_poly.pdbx_strand_id
1 'polypeptide(L)'
;MDNIEKVRAKISMYDDEIIKILSKRMDCIDEIMQYKKEKGLPILQPEYEGKKEVALCKKLKDNKYEDEIMNVFRYVVKNAKKYQAKNLFPYNIMLIGFMGCGKSTIAKYLSHILEMEDLETDDFIVKREDMTINEIFQRKGEEYFRKCESNALKELETRQGIIISCGGGMPMRDENVELMKKNGKIVLLTASPETVYDRVKYSNQRPLLNGNMNVEYISDLMEKRRSRYESVADIVV
;
A
#
# COMPACT_ATOMS: atom_id res chain seq x y z
N MET A 1 -46.12 -5.50 24.03
CA MET A 1 -45.00 -5.26 23.15
C MET A 1 -45.55 -4.82 21.81
N ASP A 2 -45.12 -3.66 21.37
CA ASP A 2 -45.50 -3.13 20.05
C ASP A 2 -45.00 -4.06 18.95
N ASN A 3 -45.72 -4.16 17.81
CA ASN A 3 -45.35 -5.05 16.70
C ASN A 3 -43.94 -4.82 16.20
N ILE A 4 -43.47 -3.57 16.26
CA ILE A 4 -42.11 -3.18 15.86
C ILE A 4 -41.05 -3.72 16.79
N GLU A 5 -41.32 -3.79 18.09
CA GLU A 5 -40.38 -4.35 19.07
C GLU A 5 -40.17 -5.85 18.89
N LYS A 6 -41.20 -6.59 18.48
CA LYS A 6 -41.09 -8.01 18.14
C LYS A 6 -40.21 -8.21 16.88
N VAL A 7 -40.34 -7.32 15.89
CA VAL A 7 -39.49 -7.38 14.69
C VAL A 7 -38.04 -7.04 15.02
N ARG A 8 -37.81 -6.02 15.85
CA ARG A 8 -36.46 -5.65 16.33
C ARG A 8 -35.79 -6.81 17.11
N ALA A 9 -36.55 -7.47 17.95
CA ALA A 9 -36.04 -8.65 18.69
C ALA A 9 -35.61 -9.78 17.71
N LYS A 10 -36.41 -10.03 16.65
CA LYS A 10 -36.01 -11.01 15.63
C LYS A 10 -34.74 -10.60 14.88
N ILE A 11 -34.59 -9.31 14.55
CA ILE A 11 -33.35 -8.82 13.92
C ILE A 11 -32.15 -9.09 14.84
N SER A 12 -32.24 -8.77 16.13
CA SER A 12 -31.16 -9.04 17.09
C SER A 12 -30.80 -10.53 17.19
N MET A 13 -31.75 -11.43 17.10
CA MET A 13 -31.47 -12.88 17.04
C MET A 13 -30.67 -13.25 15.79
N TYR A 14 -31.03 -12.70 14.65
CA TYR A 14 -30.28 -12.94 13.38
C TYR A 14 -28.88 -12.30 13.43
N ASP A 15 -28.73 -11.14 14.06
CA ASP A 15 -27.41 -10.51 14.24
C ASP A 15 -26.50 -11.41 15.09
N ASP A 16 -27.00 -12.04 16.16
CA ASP A 16 -26.26 -12.99 16.95
C ASP A 16 -25.83 -14.24 16.16
N GLU A 17 -26.69 -14.73 15.26
CA GLU A 17 -26.34 -15.83 14.36
C GLU A 17 -25.26 -15.41 13.35
N ILE A 18 -25.37 -14.22 12.78
CA ILE A 18 -24.36 -13.66 11.84
C ILE A 18 -23.01 -13.56 12.54
N ILE A 19 -22.96 -13.02 13.77
CA ILE A 19 -21.71 -12.92 14.55
C ILE A 19 -21.08 -14.31 14.75
N LYS A 20 -21.84 -15.31 15.14
CA LYS A 20 -21.35 -16.68 15.32
C LYS A 20 -20.79 -17.29 14.03
N ILE A 21 -21.50 -17.09 12.92
CA ILE A 21 -21.09 -17.61 11.61
C ILE A 21 -19.84 -16.88 11.10
N LEU A 22 -19.77 -15.56 11.26
CA LEU A 22 -18.61 -14.78 10.89
C LEU A 22 -17.38 -15.17 11.72
N SER A 23 -17.51 -15.40 13.02
CA SER A 23 -16.41 -15.88 13.87
C SER A 23 -15.86 -17.20 13.38
N LYS A 24 -16.70 -18.22 13.17
CA LYS A 24 -16.28 -19.51 12.59
C LYS A 24 -15.62 -19.37 11.22
N ARG A 25 -16.12 -18.44 10.40
CA ARG A 25 -15.51 -18.16 9.11
C ARG A 25 -14.11 -17.55 9.26
N MET A 26 -13.89 -16.71 10.28
CA MET A 26 -12.57 -16.14 10.56
C MET A 26 -11.59 -17.19 11.07
N ASP A 27 -12.04 -18.18 11.87
CA ASP A 27 -11.22 -19.34 12.27
C ASP A 27 -10.69 -20.09 11.03
N CYS A 28 -11.55 -20.34 10.02
CA CYS A 28 -11.11 -20.93 8.75
C CYS A 28 -10.14 -20.02 7.97
N ILE A 29 -10.26 -18.69 8.07
CA ILE A 29 -9.31 -17.75 7.45
C ILE A 29 -7.93 -17.86 8.12
N ASP A 30 -7.86 -18.06 9.44
CA ASP A 30 -6.61 -18.30 10.15
C ASP A 30 -5.93 -19.59 9.67
N GLU A 31 -6.67 -20.68 9.51
CA GLU A 31 -6.12 -21.92 8.96
C GLU A 31 -5.57 -21.73 7.54
N ILE A 32 -6.33 -21.03 6.66
CA ILE A 32 -5.89 -20.72 5.31
C ILE A 32 -4.64 -19.83 5.33
N MET A 33 -4.57 -18.85 6.22
CA MET A 33 -3.43 -17.95 6.36
C MET A 33 -2.17 -18.72 6.76
N GLN A 34 -2.25 -19.61 7.72
CA GLN A 34 -1.14 -20.47 8.13
C GLN A 34 -0.67 -21.35 6.97
N TYR A 35 -1.58 -22.01 6.27
CA TYR A 35 -1.26 -22.82 5.10
C TYR A 35 -0.55 -22.02 4.00
N LYS A 36 -1.06 -20.81 3.69
CA LYS A 36 -0.46 -19.92 2.70
C LYS A 36 0.96 -19.51 3.11
N LYS A 37 1.16 -19.17 4.39
CA LYS A 37 2.47 -18.81 4.94
C LYS A 37 3.47 -19.96 4.80
N GLU A 38 3.07 -21.17 5.17
CA GLU A 38 3.93 -22.36 5.07
C GLU A 38 4.30 -22.71 3.62
N LYS A 39 3.39 -22.50 2.68
CA LYS A 39 3.57 -22.82 1.25
C LYS A 39 4.09 -21.64 0.42
N GLY A 40 4.30 -20.46 1.01
CA GLY A 40 4.71 -19.26 0.27
C GLY A 40 3.67 -18.80 -0.76
N LEU A 41 2.37 -19.04 -0.52
CA LEU A 41 1.31 -18.70 -1.46
C LEU A 41 0.83 -17.25 -1.25
N PRO A 42 0.42 -16.54 -2.33
CA PRO A 42 -0.06 -15.17 -2.23
C PRO A 42 -1.40 -15.09 -1.49
N ILE A 43 -1.64 -13.94 -0.83
CA ILE A 43 -2.93 -13.63 -0.19
C ILE A 43 -4.03 -13.61 -1.24
N LEU A 44 -3.83 -12.85 -2.31
CA LEU A 44 -4.76 -12.77 -3.45
C LEU A 44 -4.57 -13.98 -4.37
N GLN A 45 -5.68 -14.66 -4.64
CA GLN A 45 -5.77 -15.76 -5.62
C GLN A 45 -6.94 -15.46 -6.58
N PRO A 46 -6.71 -14.67 -7.66
CA PRO A 46 -7.76 -14.13 -8.52
C PRO A 46 -8.69 -15.19 -9.10
N GLU A 47 -8.12 -16.33 -9.54
CA GLU A 47 -8.93 -17.42 -10.10
C GLU A 47 -9.90 -18.03 -9.09
N TYR A 48 -9.45 -18.21 -7.84
CA TYR A 48 -10.30 -18.74 -6.77
C TYR A 48 -11.38 -17.74 -6.40
N GLU A 49 -11.02 -16.47 -6.28
CA GLU A 49 -11.95 -15.41 -5.91
C GLU A 49 -13.03 -15.20 -6.99
N GLY A 50 -12.63 -15.22 -8.27
CA GLY A 50 -13.59 -15.13 -9.38
C GLY A 50 -14.57 -16.31 -9.41
N LYS A 51 -14.08 -17.54 -9.21
CA LYS A 51 -14.95 -18.73 -9.13
C LYS A 51 -15.93 -18.62 -7.96
N LYS A 52 -15.47 -18.10 -6.82
CA LYS A 52 -16.31 -17.92 -5.62
C LYS A 52 -17.38 -16.86 -5.83
N GLU A 53 -17.05 -15.74 -6.47
CA GLU A 53 -18.02 -14.67 -6.77
C GLU A 53 -19.10 -15.18 -7.72
N VAL A 54 -18.74 -15.87 -8.80
CA VAL A 54 -19.70 -16.48 -9.73
C VAL A 54 -20.60 -17.50 -9.02
N ALA A 55 -20.04 -18.34 -8.13
CA ALA A 55 -20.83 -19.29 -7.36
C ALA A 55 -21.82 -18.59 -6.41
N LEU A 56 -21.45 -17.46 -5.83
CA LEU A 56 -22.30 -16.68 -4.96
C LEU A 56 -23.43 -16.01 -5.73
N CYS A 57 -23.14 -15.40 -6.89
CA CYS A 57 -24.16 -14.85 -7.78
C CYS A 57 -25.21 -15.92 -8.17
N LYS A 58 -24.75 -17.14 -8.50
CA LYS A 58 -25.69 -18.24 -8.82
C LYS A 58 -26.58 -18.65 -7.65
N LYS A 59 -26.06 -18.60 -6.41
CA LYS A 59 -26.85 -18.91 -5.20
C LYS A 59 -27.89 -17.83 -4.86
N LEU A 60 -27.59 -16.59 -5.22
CA LEU A 60 -28.45 -15.45 -4.92
C LEU A 60 -29.42 -15.12 -6.05
N LYS A 61 -29.30 -15.79 -7.20
CA LYS A 61 -30.17 -15.61 -8.36
C LYS A 61 -31.65 -15.66 -7.91
N ASP A 62 -32.42 -14.69 -8.34
CA ASP A 62 -33.84 -14.51 -8.02
C ASP A 62 -34.15 -14.17 -6.53
N ASN A 63 -33.11 -13.89 -5.71
CA ASN A 63 -33.29 -13.37 -4.37
C ASN A 63 -33.58 -11.87 -4.41
N LYS A 64 -34.67 -11.43 -3.80
CA LYS A 64 -35.04 -10.01 -3.79
C LYS A 64 -34.03 -9.03 -3.17
N TYR A 65 -33.05 -9.55 -2.46
CA TYR A 65 -31.97 -8.82 -1.79
C TYR A 65 -30.58 -9.19 -2.38
N GLU A 66 -30.55 -9.62 -3.62
CA GLU A 66 -29.33 -10.11 -4.27
C GLU A 66 -28.18 -9.10 -4.17
N ASP A 67 -28.43 -7.85 -4.55
CA ASP A 67 -27.41 -6.78 -4.55
C ASP A 67 -26.90 -6.43 -3.16
N GLU A 68 -27.82 -6.32 -2.19
CA GLU A 68 -27.48 -6.00 -0.80
C GLU A 68 -26.64 -7.11 -0.16
N ILE A 69 -27.03 -8.37 -0.38
CA ILE A 69 -26.29 -9.52 0.13
C ILE A 69 -24.91 -9.63 -0.56
N MET A 70 -24.83 -9.42 -1.89
CA MET A 70 -23.58 -9.41 -2.62
C MET A 70 -22.62 -8.35 -2.08
N ASN A 71 -23.10 -7.14 -1.82
CA ASN A 71 -22.30 -6.07 -1.26
C ASN A 71 -21.74 -6.44 0.13
N VAL A 72 -22.56 -7.04 1.00
CA VAL A 72 -22.10 -7.55 2.30
C VAL A 72 -21.00 -8.61 2.13
N PHE A 73 -21.18 -9.57 1.22
CA PHE A 73 -20.17 -10.61 0.98
C PHE A 73 -18.87 -10.07 0.41
N ARG A 74 -18.91 -9.08 -0.47
CA ARG A 74 -17.69 -8.38 -0.93
C ARG A 74 -16.94 -7.75 0.26
N TYR A 75 -17.67 -7.11 1.17
CA TYR A 75 -17.09 -6.56 2.40
C TYR A 75 -16.48 -7.63 3.31
N VAL A 76 -17.15 -8.76 3.47
CA VAL A 76 -16.65 -9.90 4.27
C VAL A 76 -15.36 -10.47 3.67
N VAL A 77 -15.26 -10.56 2.34
CA VAL A 77 -14.03 -11.01 1.65
C VAL A 77 -12.91 -9.98 1.80
N LYS A 78 -13.22 -8.70 1.58
CA LYS A 78 -12.28 -7.58 1.74
C LYS A 78 -11.69 -7.54 3.16
N ASN A 79 -12.54 -7.71 4.18
CA ASN A 79 -12.14 -7.69 5.57
C ASN A 79 -11.24 -8.88 5.93
N ALA A 80 -11.51 -10.06 5.36
CA ALA A 80 -10.67 -11.23 5.53
C ALA A 80 -9.26 -11.04 4.91
N LYS A 81 -9.15 -10.39 3.74
CA LYS A 81 -7.86 -10.03 3.14
C LYS A 81 -7.08 -9.06 4.01
N LYS A 82 -7.75 -8.00 4.48
CA LYS A 82 -7.15 -7.01 5.38
C LYS A 82 -6.63 -7.65 6.67
N TYR A 83 -7.40 -8.58 7.23
CA TYR A 83 -6.99 -9.35 8.41
C TYR A 83 -5.74 -10.19 8.13
N GLN A 84 -5.71 -10.94 7.02
CA GLN A 84 -4.54 -11.72 6.60
C GLN A 84 -3.32 -10.82 6.38
N ALA A 85 -3.46 -9.72 5.65
CA ALA A 85 -2.37 -8.78 5.39
C ALA A 85 -1.79 -8.23 6.70
N LYS A 86 -2.64 -7.80 7.63
CA LYS A 86 -2.21 -7.27 8.94
C LYS A 86 -1.40 -8.30 9.76
N ASN A 87 -1.76 -9.58 9.69
CA ASN A 87 -1.08 -10.63 10.45
C ASN A 87 0.18 -11.15 9.74
N LEU A 88 0.21 -11.15 8.41
CA LEU A 88 1.38 -11.58 7.63
C LEU A 88 2.43 -10.47 7.48
N PHE A 89 2.00 -9.21 7.45
CA PHE A 89 2.83 -8.03 7.34
C PHE A 89 2.55 -7.07 8.51
N PRO A 90 2.96 -7.43 9.75
CA PRO A 90 2.71 -6.59 10.94
C PRO A 90 3.65 -5.37 11.00
N TYR A 91 4.12 -4.89 9.84
CA TYR A 91 5.05 -3.79 9.65
C TYR A 91 4.66 -3.00 8.40
N ASN A 92 5.24 -1.82 8.25
CA ASN A 92 5.07 -1.03 7.03
C ASN A 92 5.93 -1.58 5.88
N ILE A 93 5.43 -1.50 4.65
CA ILE A 93 6.18 -1.82 3.45
C ILE A 93 6.65 -0.49 2.84
N MET A 94 7.96 -0.24 2.89
CA MET A 94 8.55 0.99 2.39
C MET A 94 9.18 0.77 1.03
N LEU A 95 8.58 1.36 -0.01
CA LEU A 95 9.09 1.26 -1.38
C LEU A 95 10.10 2.39 -1.62
N ILE A 96 11.34 2.01 -1.90
CA ILE A 96 12.41 2.92 -2.28
C ILE A 96 12.88 2.65 -3.72
N GLY A 97 13.67 3.54 -4.26
CA GLY A 97 14.26 3.43 -5.59
C GLY A 97 14.23 4.76 -6.33
N PHE A 98 14.85 4.76 -7.49
CA PHE A 98 14.98 5.97 -8.30
C PHE A 98 13.63 6.51 -8.76
N MET A 99 13.55 7.80 -9.08
CA MET A 99 12.34 8.38 -9.69
C MET A 99 11.99 7.64 -10.98
N GLY A 100 10.70 7.42 -11.23
CA GLY A 100 10.25 6.69 -12.43
C GLY A 100 10.40 5.16 -12.37
N CYS A 101 10.99 4.56 -11.32
CA CYS A 101 11.09 3.10 -11.20
C CYS A 101 9.74 2.39 -10.94
N GLY A 102 8.67 3.14 -10.61
CA GLY A 102 7.32 2.59 -10.49
C GLY A 102 6.78 2.47 -9.06
N LYS A 103 7.42 3.09 -8.06
CA LYS A 103 7.00 3.02 -6.64
C LYS A 103 5.53 3.28 -6.42
N SER A 104 5.00 4.40 -6.91
CA SER A 104 3.58 4.77 -6.77
C SER A 104 2.63 3.77 -7.41
N THR A 105 3.01 3.24 -8.57
CA THR A 105 2.21 2.22 -9.27
C THR A 105 2.15 0.92 -8.47
N ILE A 106 3.31 0.48 -7.98
CA ILE A 106 3.42 -0.74 -7.17
C ILE A 106 2.75 -0.54 -5.80
N ALA A 107 2.88 0.65 -5.17
CA ALA A 107 2.18 0.95 -3.92
C ALA A 107 0.67 0.79 -4.07
N LYS A 108 0.07 1.39 -5.09
CA LYS A 108 -1.37 1.27 -5.40
C LYS A 108 -1.78 -0.18 -5.72
N TYR A 109 -0.97 -0.90 -6.47
CA TYR A 109 -1.23 -2.31 -6.76
C TYR A 109 -1.22 -3.16 -5.49
N LEU A 110 -0.18 -3.03 -4.66
CA LEU A 110 -0.09 -3.74 -3.39
C LEU A 110 -1.21 -3.33 -2.42
N SER A 111 -1.56 -2.05 -2.36
CA SER A 111 -2.69 -1.54 -1.58
C SER A 111 -3.99 -2.27 -1.95
N HIS A 112 -4.25 -2.42 -3.23
CA HIS A 112 -5.45 -3.13 -3.72
C HIS A 112 -5.45 -4.62 -3.37
N ILE A 113 -4.33 -5.33 -3.56
CA ILE A 113 -4.28 -6.78 -3.33
C ILE A 113 -4.21 -7.16 -1.86
N LEU A 114 -3.57 -6.33 -1.04
CA LEU A 114 -3.37 -6.56 0.40
C LEU A 114 -4.45 -5.90 1.25
N GLU A 115 -5.29 -5.05 0.66
CA GLU A 115 -6.26 -4.20 1.37
C GLU A 115 -5.61 -3.35 2.48
N MET A 116 -4.36 -2.93 2.21
CA MET A 116 -3.58 -2.03 3.04
C MET A 116 -3.71 -0.60 2.51
N GLU A 117 -3.61 0.38 3.37
CA GLU A 117 -3.53 1.78 2.95
C GLU A 117 -2.18 2.06 2.27
N ASP A 118 -2.18 2.83 1.18
CA ASP A 118 -0.97 3.36 0.57
C ASP A 118 -0.82 4.86 0.83
N LEU A 119 0.43 5.29 0.96
CA LEU A 119 0.80 6.67 1.21
C LEU A 119 2.03 7.05 0.37
N GLU A 120 1.92 8.16 -0.37
CA GLU A 120 3.04 8.82 -1.02
C GLU A 120 3.63 9.88 -0.09
N THR A 121 4.92 9.78 0.22
CA THR A 121 5.56 10.77 1.11
C THR A 121 5.61 12.16 0.52
N ASP A 122 5.77 12.25 -0.80
CA ASP A 122 5.78 13.53 -1.52
C ASP A 122 4.42 14.23 -1.40
N ASP A 123 3.31 13.51 -1.60
CA ASP A 123 1.95 14.04 -1.44
C ASP A 123 1.65 14.41 0.02
N PHE A 124 2.16 13.63 0.97
CA PHE A 124 2.02 13.91 2.39
C PHE A 124 2.70 15.23 2.76
N ILE A 125 3.93 15.48 2.26
CA ILE A 125 4.66 16.72 2.47
C ILE A 125 3.93 17.91 1.82
N VAL A 126 3.46 17.74 0.57
CA VAL A 126 2.71 18.78 -0.16
C VAL A 126 1.46 19.22 0.61
N LYS A 127 0.69 18.26 1.13
CA LYS A 127 -0.50 18.56 1.95
C LYS A 127 -0.18 19.29 3.25
N ARG A 128 0.94 18.93 3.88
CA ARG A 128 1.36 19.50 5.15
C ARG A 128 1.90 20.93 5.01
N GLU A 129 2.70 21.15 3.96
CA GLU A 129 3.35 22.43 3.73
C GLU A 129 2.45 23.42 2.97
N ASP A 130 1.32 22.95 2.44
CA ASP A 130 0.43 23.72 1.53
C ASP A 130 1.19 24.35 0.36
N MET A 131 2.18 23.63 -0.13
CA MET A 131 3.09 24.04 -1.23
C MET A 131 3.47 22.83 -2.05
N THR A 132 3.60 23.02 -3.36
CA THR A 132 4.19 22.02 -4.24
C THR A 132 5.67 21.80 -3.91
N ILE A 133 6.21 20.63 -4.26
CA ILE A 133 7.63 20.33 -4.05
C ILE A 133 8.52 21.37 -4.74
N ASN A 134 8.18 21.77 -5.97
CA ASN A 134 8.91 22.82 -6.70
C ASN A 134 8.92 24.16 -5.94
N GLU A 135 7.80 24.57 -5.36
CA GLU A 135 7.72 25.78 -4.55
C GLU A 135 8.56 25.68 -3.26
N ILE A 136 8.54 24.51 -2.61
CA ILE A 136 9.39 24.25 -1.44
C ILE A 136 10.87 24.42 -1.81
N PHE A 137 11.31 23.81 -2.89
CA PHE A 137 12.70 23.93 -3.37
C PHE A 137 13.07 25.37 -3.71
N GLN A 138 12.19 26.11 -4.40
CA GLN A 138 12.44 27.50 -4.82
C GLN A 138 12.44 28.48 -3.63
N ARG A 139 11.51 28.35 -2.70
CA ARG A 139 11.30 29.30 -1.60
C ARG A 139 12.12 28.98 -0.35
N LYS A 140 12.31 27.70 -0.05
CA LYS A 140 12.90 27.23 1.21
C LYS A 140 14.19 26.41 1.02
N GLY A 141 14.48 25.97 -0.21
CA GLY A 141 15.67 25.22 -0.57
C GLY A 141 15.59 23.72 -0.31
N GLU A 142 16.57 22.99 -0.82
CA GLU A 142 16.62 21.53 -0.74
C GLU A 142 16.73 21.03 0.70
N GLU A 143 17.56 21.66 1.53
CA GLU A 143 17.76 21.23 2.92
C GLU A 143 16.46 21.29 3.75
N TYR A 144 15.61 22.28 3.48
CA TYR A 144 14.29 22.35 4.11
C TYR A 144 13.41 21.17 3.69
N PHE A 145 13.40 20.85 2.37
CA PHE A 145 12.65 19.71 1.87
C PHE A 145 13.12 18.39 2.53
N ARG A 146 14.44 18.21 2.67
CA ARG A 146 15.01 17.03 3.37
C ARG A 146 14.57 16.94 4.84
N LYS A 147 14.41 18.07 5.52
CA LYS A 147 13.81 18.10 6.88
C LYS A 147 12.35 17.72 6.87
N CYS A 148 11.59 18.13 5.85
CA CYS A 148 10.19 17.70 5.69
C CYS A 148 10.10 16.19 5.48
N GLU A 149 10.99 15.57 4.68
CA GLU A 149 11.07 14.12 4.51
C GLU A 149 11.32 13.41 5.86
N SER A 150 12.30 13.86 6.65
CA SER A 150 12.59 13.28 7.97
C SER A 150 11.42 13.45 8.96
N ASN A 151 10.75 14.60 8.95
CA ASN A 151 9.58 14.84 9.79
C ASN A 151 8.39 13.97 9.38
N ALA A 152 8.17 13.77 8.08
CA ALA A 152 7.13 12.88 7.59
C ALA A 152 7.34 11.44 8.10
N LEU A 153 8.57 10.92 8.06
CA LEU A 153 8.90 9.59 8.61
C LEU A 153 8.64 9.50 10.11
N LYS A 154 8.97 10.55 10.89
CA LYS A 154 8.71 10.59 12.34
C LYS A 154 7.20 10.54 12.64
N GLU A 155 6.38 11.25 11.87
CA GLU A 155 4.92 11.21 12.04
C GLU A 155 4.32 9.87 11.66
N LEU A 156 4.90 9.22 10.66
CA LEU A 156 4.47 7.90 10.23
C LEU A 156 4.93 6.77 11.18
N GLU A 157 5.78 7.07 12.17
CA GLU A 157 6.29 6.07 13.14
C GLU A 157 5.18 5.39 13.95
N THR A 158 4.07 6.09 14.19
CA THR A 158 2.92 5.53 14.93
C THR A 158 1.99 4.69 14.06
N ARG A 159 2.18 4.69 12.74
CA ARG A 159 1.35 3.94 11.79
C ARG A 159 1.97 2.60 11.49
N GLN A 160 1.15 1.58 11.39
CA GLN A 160 1.56 0.21 11.06
C GLN A 160 0.64 -0.41 10.02
N GLY A 161 1.20 -1.33 9.23
CA GLY A 161 0.43 -2.06 8.23
C GLY A 161 0.01 -1.17 7.06
N ILE A 162 0.85 -0.23 6.64
CA ILE A 162 0.65 0.62 5.47
C ILE A 162 1.79 0.45 4.46
N ILE A 163 1.52 0.80 3.21
CA ILE A 163 2.50 0.82 2.13
C ILE A 163 2.93 2.26 1.92
N ILE A 164 4.22 2.53 2.03
CA ILE A 164 4.78 3.88 1.92
C ILE A 164 5.66 3.96 0.68
N SER A 165 5.25 4.76 -0.30
CA SER A 165 6.08 5.12 -1.44
C SER A 165 6.97 6.29 -1.03
N CYS A 166 8.26 6.04 -0.84
CA CYS A 166 9.22 7.00 -0.33
C CYS A 166 9.79 7.88 -1.45
N GLY A 167 9.98 9.17 -1.17
CA GLY A 167 10.75 10.07 -2.02
C GLY A 167 12.15 9.51 -2.32
N GLY A 168 12.63 9.63 -3.57
CA GLY A 168 13.90 9.02 -3.99
C GLY A 168 15.14 9.53 -3.24
N GLY A 169 15.04 10.66 -2.55
CA GLY A 169 16.12 11.21 -1.72
C GLY A 169 16.12 10.73 -0.27
N MET A 170 15.02 10.19 0.22
CA MET A 170 14.86 9.83 1.62
C MET A 170 15.93 8.84 2.14
N PRO A 171 16.30 7.78 1.41
CA PRO A 171 17.31 6.84 1.85
C PRO A 171 18.75 7.38 1.86
N MET A 172 18.96 8.60 1.34
CA MET A 172 20.30 9.21 1.29
C MET A 172 20.77 9.72 2.66
N ARG A 173 19.87 9.88 3.64
CA ARG A 173 20.20 10.32 5.00
C ARG A 173 20.14 9.17 5.98
N ASP A 174 21.17 9.04 6.84
CA ASP A 174 21.27 7.97 7.82
C ASP A 174 20.11 8.00 8.82
N GLU A 175 19.73 9.20 9.31
CA GLU A 175 18.59 9.37 10.21
C GLU A 175 17.27 8.84 9.63
N ASN A 176 17.06 9.04 8.32
CA ASN A 176 15.87 8.52 7.65
C ASN A 176 15.93 6.99 7.54
N VAL A 177 17.09 6.43 7.23
CA VAL A 177 17.28 4.98 7.15
C VAL A 177 17.03 4.30 8.50
N GLU A 178 17.48 4.88 9.60
CA GLU A 178 17.19 4.38 10.94
C GLU A 178 15.69 4.37 11.23
N LEU A 179 14.99 5.47 10.93
CA LEU A 179 13.53 5.55 11.07
C LEU A 179 12.82 4.54 10.18
N MET A 180 13.24 4.39 8.93
CA MET A 180 12.66 3.44 7.98
C MET A 180 12.83 1.99 8.45
N LYS A 181 14.04 1.60 8.88
CA LYS A 181 14.33 0.25 9.40
C LYS A 181 13.57 -0.07 10.69
N LYS A 182 13.38 0.94 11.55
CA LYS A 182 12.58 0.80 12.77
C LYS A 182 11.10 0.58 12.47
N ASN A 183 10.59 1.23 11.42
CA ASN A 183 9.15 1.30 11.13
C ASN A 183 8.65 0.27 10.12
N GLY A 184 9.54 -0.44 9.40
CA GLY A 184 9.07 -1.35 8.38
C GLY A 184 10.15 -2.15 7.67
N LYS A 185 9.74 -2.79 6.58
CA LYS A 185 10.61 -3.48 5.62
C LYS A 185 10.82 -2.63 4.39
N ILE A 186 12.08 -2.48 3.99
CA ILE A 186 12.48 -1.62 2.88
C ILE A 186 12.63 -2.48 1.62
N VAL A 187 11.83 -2.17 0.61
CA VAL A 187 11.84 -2.84 -0.70
C VAL A 187 12.37 -1.87 -1.75
N LEU A 188 13.50 -2.20 -2.35
CA LEU A 188 14.08 -1.47 -3.46
C LEU A 188 13.44 -1.92 -4.77
N LEU A 189 12.81 -0.99 -5.49
CA LEU A 189 12.37 -1.21 -6.85
C LEU A 189 13.42 -0.70 -7.83
N THR A 190 13.83 -1.57 -8.76
CA THR A 190 14.79 -1.24 -9.80
C THR A 190 14.12 -1.07 -11.17
N ALA A 191 14.77 -0.36 -12.06
CA ALA A 191 14.37 -0.22 -13.46
C ALA A 191 15.62 0.15 -14.28
N SER A 192 15.63 -0.12 -15.59
CA SER A 192 16.72 0.33 -16.44
C SER A 192 16.67 1.86 -16.68
N PRO A 193 17.81 2.51 -16.98
CA PRO A 193 17.83 3.93 -17.29
C PRO A 193 16.89 4.31 -18.44
N GLU A 194 16.76 3.45 -19.46
CA GLU A 194 15.86 3.63 -20.60
C GLU A 194 14.39 3.63 -20.15
N THR A 195 14.02 2.66 -19.30
CA THR A 195 12.67 2.58 -18.72
C THR A 195 12.34 3.82 -17.90
N VAL A 196 13.29 4.28 -17.09
CA VAL A 196 13.14 5.51 -16.31
C VAL A 196 12.95 6.70 -17.24
N TYR A 197 13.83 6.86 -18.25
CA TYR A 197 13.73 7.93 -19.23
C TYR A 197 12.36 7.98 -19.91
N ASP A 198 11.89 6.85 -20.41
CA ASP A 198 10.61 6.76 -21.12
C ASP A 198 9.43 7.18 -20.23
N ARG A 199 9.49 6.88 -18.93
CA ARG A 199 8.45 7.23 -17.97
C ARG A 199 8.49 8.69 -17.52
N VAL A 200 9.66 9.33 -17.53
CA VAL A 200 9.81 10.69 -16.96
C VAL A 200 10.00 11.79 -18.00
N LYS A 201 10.30 11.47 -19.26
CA LYS A 201 10.64 12.45 -20.33
C LYS A 201 9.62 13.56 -20.58
N TYR A 202 8.36 13.34 -20.22
CA TYR A 202 7.28 14.34 -20.32
C TYR A 202 6.87 14.96 -18.98
N SER A 203 7.58 14.63 -17.89
CA SER A 203 7.24 15.13 -16.55
C SER A 203 8.03 16.40 -16.21
N ASN A 204 7.33 17.51 -16.03
CA ASN A 204 7.91 18.78 -15.56
C ASN A 204 8.04 18.88 -14.03
N GLN A 205 7.73 17.81 -13.30
CA GLN A 205 7.70 17.78 -11.83
C GLN A 205 8.98 17.20 -11.21
N ARG A 206 10.11 17.21 -11.95
CA ARG A 206 11.36 16.55 -11.52
C ARG A 206 12.53 17.53 -11.54
N PRO A 207 12.73 18.35 -10.48
CA PRO A 207 13.78 19.37 -10.43
C PRO A 207 15.18 18.86 -10.76
N LEU A 208 15.51 17.63 -10.34
CA LEU A 208 16.82 17.01 -10.54
C LEU A 208 17.13 16.62 -12.01
N LEU A 209 16.13 16.56 -12.88
CA LEU A 209 16.28 16.21 -14.29
C LEU A 209 16.11 17.43 -15.20
N ASN A 210 15.79 18.60 -14.66
CA ASN A 210 15.58 19.81 -15.43
C ASN A 210 16.87 20.22 -16.16
N GLY A 211 16.80 20.29 -17.49
CA GLY A 211 17.92 20.67 -18.35
C GLY A 211 18.82 19.53 -18.84
N ASN A 212 18.71 18.31 -18.28
CA ASN A 212 19.55 17.16 -18.64
C ASN A 212 18.74 15.87 -18.80
N MET A 213 17.65 15.92 -19.54
CA MET A 213 16.77 14.77 -19.75
C MET A 213 17.30 13.86 -20.86
N ASN A 214 18.25 13.00 -20.54
CA ASN A 214 18.76 11.93 -21.41
C ASN A 214 19.13 10.69 -20.60
N VAL A 215 19.25 9.55 -21.29
CA VAL A 215 19.49 8.23 -20.67
C VAL A 215 20.84 8.17 -19.95
N GLU A 216 21.89 8.76 -20.51
CA GLU A 216 23.24 8.77 -19.93
C GLU A 216 23.25 9.49 -18.58
N TYR A 217 22.68 10.68 -18.53
CA TYR A 217 22.59 11.44 -17.27
C TYR A 217 21.76 10.71 -16.20
N ILE A 218 20.67 10.08 -16.61
CA ILE A 218 19.84 9.25 -15.71
C ILE A 218 20.66 8.08 -15.21
N SER A 219 21.40 7.38 -16.08
CA SER A 219 22.28 6.27 -15.70
C SER A 219 23.31 6.70 -14.67
N ASP A 220 23.99 7.82 -14.89
CA ASP A 220 24.98 8.36 -13.95
C ASP A 220 24.38 8.70 -12.58
N LEU A 221 23.18 9.29 -12.55
CA LEU A 221 22.48 9.59 -11.29
C LEU A 221 22.04 8.32 -10.57
N MET A 222 21.61 7.31 -11.30
CA MET A 222 21.21 6.02 -10.74
C MET A 222 22.42 5.31 -10.14
N GLU A 223 23.56 5.28 -10.85
CA GLU A 223 24.79 4.64 -10.37
C GLU A 223 25.31 5.29 -9.08
N LYS A 224 25.31 6.63 -9.00
CA LYS A 224 25.68 7.36 -7.78
C LYS A 224 24.86 7.01 -6.55
N ARG A 225 23.64 6.49 -6.72
CA ARG A 225 22.73 6.15 -5.63
C ARG A 225 22.57 4.65 -5.41
N ARG A 226 23.02 3.83 -6.35
CA ARG A 226 22.84 2.38 -6.35
C ARG A 226 23.31 1.75 -5.05
N SER A 227 24.59 1.94 -4.70
CA SER A 227 25.19 1.33 -3.51
C SER A 227 24.42 1.68 -2.24
N ARG A 228 23.93 2.93 -2.17
CA ARG A 228 23.13 3.36 -1.02
C ARG A 228 21.78 2.69 -0.97
N TYR A 229 21.05 2.63 -2.08
CA TYR A 229 19.77 1.93 -2.13
C TYR A 229 19.91 0.45 -1.76
N GLU A 230 20.90 -0.23 -2.34
CA GLU A 230 21.15 -1.65 -2.09
C GLU A 230 21.55 -1.92 -0.62
N SER A 231 22.37 -1.05 -0.02
CA SER A 231 22.82 -1.21 1.37
C SER A 231 21.71 -1.03 2.41
N VAL A 232 20.62 -0.35 2.08
CA VAL A 232 19.51 -0.10 3.02
C VAL A 232 18.33 -1.03 2.80
N ALA A 233 18.20 -1.64 1.62
CA ALA A 233 17.08 -2.49 1.26
C ALA A 233 17.11 -3.85 1.98
N ASP A 234 15.96 -4.30 2.47
CA ASP A 234 15.77 -5.68 2.92
C ASP A 234 15.49 -6.61 1.73
N ILE A 235 14.85 -6.09 0.67
CA ILE A 235 14.46 -6.85 -0.54
C ILE A 235 14.75 -5.98 -1.76
N VAL A 236 15.26 -6.59 -2.83
CA VAL A 236 15.50 -5.94 -4.14
C VAL A 236 14.65 -6.63 -5.20
N VAL A 237 13.93 -5.82 -6.02
CA VAL A 237 13.00 -6.27 -7.09
C VAL A 237 13.31 -5.54 -8.38
#